data_c2a494612910911065162220dccdad7c
#
_entry.id   c2a494612910911065162220dccdad7c
#
_cell.length_a   1.000
_cell.length_b   1.000
_cell.length_c   1.000
_cell.angle_alpha   90.00
_cell.angle_beta   90.00
_cell.angle_gamma   90.00
#
_symmetry.space_group_name_H-M   'P 1'
#
loop_
_entity.id
_entity.type
_entity.pdbx_description
1 polymer ?
#
loop_
_entity_poly.entity_id
_entity_poly.type
_entity_poly.pdbx_seq_one_letter_code
_entity_poly.pdbx_strand_id
1 'polypeptide(L)'
;MAIENATNVVIRVADDGSSTNLQTLAFATSASLSMSSELRDSTTKSSGGWQENLAGLKSWELSGDAFIDLSGDTVTATDPYTGSSGTLKTVTKLWDLWAAGTKVDIEFGTGAGGSGDKSYTGEAFISSLSMEAGVEENATYSITLTGTGALAEA
;
A
#
# COMPACT_ATOMS: atom_id res chain seq x y z
N MET A 1 -7.90 21.50 -11.85
CA MET A 1 -7.01 20.33 -11.64
C MET A 1 -6.33 20.51 -10.30
N ALA A 2 -6.53 19.58 -9.39
CA ALA A 2 -5.78 19.55 -8.13
C ALA A 2 -4.62 18.55 -8.26
N ILE A 3 -3.43 19.01 -7.94
CA ILE A 3 -2.24 18.15 -7.85
C ILE A 3 -2.08 17.83 -6.36
N GLU A 4 -2.16 16.55 -6.01
CA GLU A 4 -1.99 16.12 -4.63
C GLU A 4 -0.56 16.25 -4.16
N ASN A 5 -0.41 16.73 -2.94
CA ASN A 5 0.91 16.74 -2.30
C ASN A 5 1.26 15.30 -1.89
N ALA A 6 2.38 14.80 -2.35
CA ALA A 6 2.86 13.45 -2.05
C ALA A 6 2.98 13.16 -0.54
N THR A 7 3.15 14.18 0.29
CA THR A 7 3.18 14.04 1.75
C THR A 7 1.86 13.53 2.33
N ASN A 8 0.76 13.79 1.66
CA ASN A 8 -0.58 13.40 2.12
C ASN A 8 -1.02 12.02 1.62
N VAL A 9 -0.26 11.42 0.70
CA VAL A 9 -0.58 10.09 0.17
C VAL A 9 0.15 9.04 1.01
N VAL A 10 -0.60 8.22 1.70
CA VAL A 10 -0.08 7.29 2.70
C VAL A 10 -0.59 5.87 2.50
N ILE A 11 0.15 4.91 3.03
CA ILE A 11 -0.25 3.51 3.15
C ILE A 11 -0.71 3.27 4.58
N ARG A 12 -1.90 2.70 4.73
CA ARG A 12 -2.43 2.25 6.01
C ARG A 12 -2.68 0.75 5.96
N VAL A 13 -2.43 0.08 7.07
CA VAL A 13 -2.53 -1.38 7.19
C VAL A 13 -3.32 -1.73 8.44
N ALA A 14 -4.28 -2.64 8.32
CA ALA A 14 -4.96 -3.27 9.45
C ALA A 14 -4.44 -4.69 9.65
N ASP A 15 -4.24 -5.07 10.89
CA ASP A 15 -3.63 -6.35 11.26
C ASP A 15 -4.63 -7.48 11.57
N ASP A 16 -5.91 -7.15 11.62
CA ASP A 16 -6.96 -8.08 12.03
C ASP A 16 -7.95 -8.46 10.91
N GLY A 17 -7.66 -8.10 9.67
CA GLY A 17 -8.59 -8.26 8.57
C GLY A 17 -9.84 -7.38 8.68
N SER A 18 -9.79 -6.35 9.52
CA SER A 18 -10.87 -5.39 9.73
C SER A 18 -10.45 -4.00 9.28
N SER A 19 -11.19 -3.45 8.35
CA SER A 19 -10.94 -2.08 7.86
C SER A 19 -11.16 -0.98 8.91
N THR A 20 -11.57 -1.34 10.13
CA THR A 20 -11.80 -0.38 11.21
C THR A 20 -10.54 -0.01 11.99
N ASN A 21 -9.49 -0.85 11.94
CA ASN A 21 -8.24 -0.67 12.69
C ASN A 21 -7.05 -0.30 11.79
N LEU A 22 -7.30 0.42 10.72
CA LEU A 22 -6.25 0.87 9.82
C LEU A 22 -5.30 1.85 10.52
N GLN A 23 -4.01 1.56 10.46
CA GLN A 23 -2.94 2.40 10.99
C GLN A 23 -1.92 2.73 9.91
N THR A 24 -1.51 3.98 9.86
CA THR A 24 -0.49 4.45 8.91
C THR A 24 0.87 3.85 9.24
N LEU A 25 1.67 3.56 8.21
CA LEU A 25 3.06 3.14 8.39
C LEU A 25 3.88 4.26 9.01
N ALA A 26 4.61 3.96 10.09
CA ALA A 26 5.45 4.91 10.78
C ALA A 26 6.62 5.35 9.89
N PHE A 27 6.91 6.64 9.91
CA PHE A 27 8.09 7.25 9.26
C PHE A 27 8.25 6.90 7.78
N ALA A 28 7.14 6.73 7.06
CA ALA A 28 7.15 6.43 5.63
C ALA A 28 7.78 7.56 4.82
N THR A 29 8.65 7.19 3.88
CA THR A 29 9.33 8.12 2.97
C THR A 29 8.79 8.05 1.56
N SER A 30 8.19 6.92 1.17
CA SER A 30 7.57 6.75 -0.13
C SER A 30 6.41 5.75 -0.07
N ALA A 31 5.49 5.87 -1.02
CA ALA A 31 4.37 4.97 -1.19
C ALA A 31 4.04 4.86 -2.68
N SER A 32 3.73 3.66 -3.15
CA SER A 32 3.43 3.38 -4.54
C SER A 32 2.35 2.32 -4.66
N LEU A 33 1.36 2.57 -5.50
CA LEU A 33 0.33 1.61 -5.89
C LEU A 33 0.47 1.31 -7.37
N SER A 34 0.63 0.05 -7.71
CA SER A 34 0.77 -0.44 -9.07
C SER A 34 -0.40 -1.37 -9.41
N MET A 35 -1.03 -1.15 -10.54
CA MET A 35 -2.16 -1.94 -11.02
C MET A 35 -1.86 -2.43 -12.43
N SER A 36 -2.17 -3.68 -12.71
CA SER A 36 -1.99 -4.28 -14.02
C SER A 36 -3.19 -5.13 -14.42
N SER A 37 -3.38 -5.25 -15.74
CA SER A 37 -4.40 -6.11 -16.32
C SER A 37 -3.75 -6.93 -17.43
N GLU A 38 -3.94 -8.23 -17.38
CA GLU A 38 -3.57 -9.09 -18.51
C GLU A 38 -4.47 -8.79 -19.69
N LEU A 39 -3.89 -8.77 -20.89
CA LEU A 39 -4.63 -8.67 -22.13
C LEU A 39 -4.53 -10.00 -22.87
N ARG A 40 -5.67 -10.48 -23.34
CA ARG A 40 -5.74 -11.67 -24.18
C ARG A 40 -5.96 -11.23 -25.61
N ASP A 41 -5.15 -11.72 -26.53
CA ASP A 41 -5.30 -11.44 -27.96
C ASP A 41 -6.61 -12.07 -28.46
N SER A 42 -7.45 -11.24 -29.01
CA SER A 42 -8.72 -11.63 -29.67
C SER A 42 -8.74 -11.28 -31.13
N THR A 43 -7.59 -10.99 -31.72
CA THR A 43 -7.45 -10.60 -33.11
C THR A 43 -7.94 -11.73 -34.04
N THR A 44 -8.80 -11.39 -35.00
CA THR A 44 -9.32 -12.28 -36.00
C THR A 44 -9.05 -11.74 -37.41
N LYS A 45 -9.29 -12.54 -38.43
CA LYS A 45 -9.21 -12.08 -39.83
C LYS A 45 -10.19 -10.93 -40.12
N SER A 46 -11.22 -10.79 -39.31
CA SER A 46 -12.23 -9.73 -39.42
C SER A 46 -11.84 -8.42 -38.74
N SER A 47 -10.71 -8.40 -38.03
CA SER A 47 -10.22 -7.20 -37.30
C SER A 47 -9.64 -6.11 -38.24
N GLY A 48 -9.64 -6.32 -39.54
CA GLY A 48 -9.21 -5.33 -40.52
C GLY A 48 -7.74 -4.92 -40.46
N GLY A 49 -6.87 -5.82 -40.01
CA GLY A 49 -5.44 -5.56 -39.88
C GLY A 49 -5.03 -4.91 -38.55
N TRP A 50 -5.97 -4.70 -37.65
CA TRP A 50 -5.70 -4.17 -36.30
C TRP A 50 -5.69 -5.28 -35.27
N GLN A 51 -4.80 -5.12 -34.27
CA GLN A 51 -4.78 -6.01 -33.12
C GLN A 51 -5.94 -5.69 -32.19
N GLU A 52 -6.68 -6.72 -31.78
CA GLU A 52 -7.75 -6.62 -30.80
C GLU A 52 -7.40 -7.42 -29.56
N ASN A 53 -7.71 -6.86 -28.37
CA ASN A 53 -7.42 -7.47 -27.08
C ASN A 53 -8.67 -7.50 -26.21
N LEU A 54 -8.80 -8.56 -25.41
CA LEU A 54 -9.77 -8.68 -24.34
C LEU A 54 -9.07 -8.53 -22.99
N ALA A 55 -9.70 -7.83 -22.06
CA ALA A 55 -9.20 -7.73 -20.70
C ALA A 55 -9.24 -9.10 -20.01
N GLY A 56 -8.12 -9.49 -19.43
CA GLY A 56 -7.98 -10.70 -18.60
C GLY A 56 -7.99 -10.41 -17.11
N LEU A 57 -7.16 -11.15 -16.38
CA LEU A 57 -7.04 -10.99 -14.94
C LEU A 57 -6.40 -9.64 -14.58
N LYS A 58 -6.90 -9.04 -13.53
CA LYS A 58 -6.36 -7.82 -12.94
C LYS A 58 -5.58 -8.17 -11.67
N SER A 59 -4.48 -7.48 -11.47
CA SER A 59 -3.66 -7.59 -10.27
C SER A 59 -3.21 -6.21 -9.81
N TRP A 60 -2.88 -6.11 -8.53
CA TRP A 60 -2.38 -4.87 -7.96
C TRP A 60 -1.36 -5.17 -6.86
N GLU A 61 -0.48 -4.23 -6.64
CA GLU A 61 0.61 -4.32 -5.70
C GLU A 61 0.86 -2.97 -5.07
N LEU A 62 1.15 -2.98 -3.79
CA LEU A 62 1.44 -1.79 -3.00
C LEU A 62 2.85 -1.90 -2.45
N SER A 63 3.65 -0.87 -2.61
CA SER A 63 5.01 -0.83 -2.08
C SER A 63 5.31 0.49 -1.39
N GLY A 64 6.23 0.46 -0.45
CA GLY A 64 6.64 1.64 0.27
C GLY A 64 7.97 1.45 0.98
N ASP A 65 8.60 2.57 1.27
CA ASP A 65 9.83 2.65 2.04
C ASP A 65 9.60 3.51 3.28
N ALA A 66 10.28 3.16 4.37
CA ALA A 66 10.20 3.91 5.62
C ALA A 66 11.47 3.73 6.45
N PHE A 67 11.64 4.58 7.45
CA PHE A 67 12.70 4.42 8.45
C PHE A 67 12.32 3.34 9.46
N ILE A 68 13.33 2.61 9.94
CA ILE A 68 13.17 1.54 10.92
C ILE A 68 13.00 2.13 12.32
N ASP A 69 11.97 1.67 13.02
CA ASP A 69 11.80 1.84 14.46
C ASP A 69 11.58 0.45 15.07
N LEU A 70 12.44 0.06 15.98
CA LEU A 70 12.42 -1.23 16.68
C LEU A 70 11.99 -1.11 18.14
N SER A 71 11.44 0.02 18.53
CA SER A 71 11.03 0.27 19.93
C SER A 71 9.78 -0.52 20.34
N GLY A 72 8.99 -1.00 19.40
CA GLY A 72 7.78 -1.79 19.63
C GLY A 72 6.94 -1.92 18.36
N ASP A 73 5.79 -2.55 18.48
CA ASP A 73 4.87 -2.78 17.34
C ASP A 73 4.22 -1.50 16.81
N THR A 74 4.11 -0.49 17.68
CA THR A 74 3.53 0.80 17.36
C THR A 74 4.34 1.94 17.97
N VAL A 75 4.23 3.10 17.37
CA VAL A 75 4.82 4.35 17.89
C VAL A 75 3.76 5.45 17.83
N THR A 76 3.82 6.36 18.80
CA THR A 76 2.99 7.56 18.79
C THR A 76 3.75 8.70 18.13
N ALA A 77 3.24 9.18 17.02
CA ALA A 77 3.84 10.28 16.23
C ALA A 77 2.75 11.04 15.48
N THR A 78 3.11 12.08 14.75
CA THR A 78 2.17 12.76 13.86
C THR A 78 1.80 11.82 12.70
N ASP A 79 0.51 11.52 12.60
CA ASP A 79 -0.04 10.71 11.51
C ASP A 79 -0.30 11.61 10.30
N PRO A 80 0.38 11.39 9.17
CA PRO A 80 0.16 12.21 7.98
C PRO A 80 -1.26 12.06 7.40
N TYR A 81 -1.97 10.99 7.73
CA TYR A 81 -3.35 10.79 7.30
C TYR A 81 -4.32 11.74 8.03
N THR A 82 -4.16 11.92 9.33
CA THR A 82 -5.04 12.76 10.15
C THR A 82 -4.47 14.16 10.40
N GLY A 83 -3.17 14.35 10.23
CA GLY A 83 -2.47 15.59 10.56
C GLY A 83 -2.29 15.83 12.07
N SER A 84 -2.63 14.86 12.91
CA SER A 84 -2.55 14.94 14.36
C SER A 84 -1.80 13.74 14.95
N SER A 85 -1.49 13.80 16.24
CA SER A 85 -0.84 12.69 16.94
C SER A 85 -1.71 11.43 16.88
N GLY A 86 -1.10 10.32 16.51
CA GLY A 86 -1.78 9.04 16.38
C GLY A 86 -0.83 7.88 16.63
N THR A 87 -1.38 6.68 16.61
CA THR A 87 -0.62 5.42 16.74
C THR A 87 -0.30 4.91 15.34
N LEU A 88 0.99 4.79 15.04
CA LEU A 88 1.52 4.36 13.76
C LEU A 88 2.12 2.96 13.87
N LYS A 89 2.05 2.21 12.77
CA LYS A 89 2.55 0.84 12.69
C LYS A 89 4.04 0.84 12.32
N THR A 90 4.83 0.10 13.09
CA THR A 90 6.28 -0.03 12.87
C THR A 90 6.63 -1.28 12.07
N VAL A 91 7.90 -1.39 11.66
CA VAL A 91 8.41 -2.57 10.95
C VAL A 91 8.28 -3.86 11.79
N THR A 92 8.37 -3.78 13.10
CA THR A 92 8.23 -4.94 14.00
C THR A 92 6.87 -5.60 13.83
N LYS A 93 5.80 -4.80 13.79
CA LYS A 93 4.45 -5.32 13.55
C LYS A 93 4.28 -5.90 12.15
N LEU A 94 4.88 -5.28 11.15
CA LEU A 94 4.84 -5.79 9.78
C LEU A 94 5.56 -7.14 9.66
N TRP A 95 6.66 -7.32 10.37
CA TRP A 95 7.35 -8.60 10.44
C TRP A 95 6.48 -9.70 11.06
N ASP A 96 5.77 -9.39 12.16
CA ASP A 96 4.84 -10.33 12.80
C ASP A 96 3.73 -10.77 11.85
N LEU A 97 3.16 -9.84 11.10
CA LEU A 97 2.12 -10.11 10.10
C LEU A 97 2.65 -10.97 8.95
N TRP A 98 3.86 -10.70 8.50
CA TRP A 98 4.51 -11.51 7.46
C TRP A 98 4.81 -12.93 7.97
N ALA A 99 5.35 -13.06 9.17
CA ALA A 99 5.67 -14.35 9.77
C ALA A 99 4.43 -15.23 10.00
N ALA A 100 3.31 -14.60 10.36
CA ALA A 100 2.02 -15.28 10.53
C ALA A 100 1.37 -15.67 9.20
N GLY A 101 1.78 -15.07 8.08
CA GLY A 101 1.17 -15.26 6.76
C GLY A 101 -0.27 -14.77 6.70
N THR A 102 -0.60 -13.78 7.52
CA THR A 102 -1.98 -13.27 7.65
C THR A 102 -2.30 -12.30 6.52
N LYS A 103 -3.51 -12.44 5.98
CA LYS A 103 -4.08 -11.46 5.06
C LYS A 103 -4.39 -10.17 5.84
N VAL A 104 -4.03 -9.04 5.27
CA VAL A 104 -4.22 -7.72 5.89
C VAL A 104 -5.09 -6.83 5.01
N ASP A 105 -5.89 -5.97 5.63
CA ASP A 105 -6.58 -4.91 4.90
C ASP A 105 -5.62 -3.74 4.73
N ILE A 106 -5.66 -3.14 3.55
CA ILE A 106 -4.84 -1.98 3.21
C ILE A 106 -5.68 -0.83 2.72
N GLU A 107 -5.17 0.36 2.89
CA GLU A 107 -5.68 1.57 2.30
C GLU A 107 -4.52 2.41 1.76
N PHE A 108 -4.67 2.87 0.53
CA PHE A 108 -3.74 3.80 -0.11
C PHE A 108 -4.53 5.03 -0.53
N GLY A 109 -4.18 6.18 -0.03
CA GLY A 109 -4.90 7.40 -0.39
C GLY A 109 -4.52 8.61 0.43
N THR A 110 -5.26 9.68 0.20
CA THR A 110 -5.11 10.97 0.87
C THR A 110 -6.08 11.07 2.04
N GLY A 111 -5.67 11.72 3.07
CA GLY A 111 -6.34 12.23 4.25
C GLY A 111 -7.71 11.72 4.68
N ALA A 112 -8.13 12.10 5.86
CA ALA A 112 -9.37 11.66 6.48
C ALA A 112 -10.57 12.55 6.10
N GLY A 113 -11.21 12.24 4.97
CA GLY A 113 -12.58 12.73 4.74
C GLY A 113 -12.73 14.16 4.27
N GLY A 114 -11.75 14.70 3.59
CA GLY A 114 -11.93 15.96 2.84
C GLY A 114 -12.82 15.75 1.61
N SER A 115 -13.50 16.81 1.18
CA SER A 115 -14.24 16.77 -0.08
C SER A 115 -13.28 16.66 -1.26
N GLY A 116 -13.29 15.50 -1.92
CA GLY A 116 -12.40 15.20 -3.04
C GLY A 116 -11.27 14.23 -2.71
N ASP A 117 -11.11 13.83 -1.44
CA ASP A 117 -10.16 12.79 -1.06
C ASP A 117 -10.57 11.45 -1.67
N LYS A 118 -9.58 10.74 -2.16
CA LYS A 118 -9.76 9.42 -2.75
C LYS A 118 -8.85 8.42 -2.06
N SER A 119 -9.38 7.25 -1.78
CA SER A 119 -8.61 6.14 -1.26
C SER A 119 -8.93 4.84 -2.00
N TYR A 120 -7.95 3.96 -2.04
CA TYR A 120 -8.05 2.63 -2.62
C TYR A 120 -7.89 1.61 -1.51
N THR A 121 -8.87 0.74 -1.35
CA THR A 121 -8.91 -0.25 -0.29
C THR A 121 -8.96 -1.66 -0.87
N GLY A 122 -8.34 -2.59 -0.18
CA GLY A 122 -8.35 -3.99 -0.57
C GLY A 122 -7.65 -4.86 0.44
N GLU A 123 -7.60 -6.14 0.16
CA GLU A 123 -6.91 -7.13 0.97
C GLU A 123 -5.62 -7.55 0.28
N ALA A 124 -4.56 -7.73 1.07
CA ALA A 124 -3.25 -8.10 0.55
C ALA A 124 -2.49 -9.02 1.50
N PHE A 125 -1.48 -9.69 0.96
CA PHE A 125 -0.46 -10.36 1.75
C PHE A 125 0.84 -9.57 1.67
N ILE A 126 1.60 -9.56 2.75
CA ILE A 126 2.97 -9.05 2.72
C ILE A 126 3.82 -10.05 1.97
N SER A 127 4.23 -9.71 0.74
CA SER A 127 5.00 -10.59 -0.12
C SER A 127 6.49 -10.47 0.09
N SER A 128 6.97 -9.28 0.46
CA SER A 128 8.37 -9.07 0.82
C SER A 128 8.53 -7.95 1.85
N LEU A 129 9.53 -8.11 2.69
CA LEU A 129 9.93 -7.12 3.68
C LEU A 129 11.45 -7.17 3.76
N SER A 130 12.13 -6.10 3.38
CA SER A 130 13.57 -5.99 3.44
C SER A 130 13.99 -4.83 4.34
N MET A 131 15.08 -5.03 5.06
CA MET A 131 15.63 -4.03 5.98
C MET A 131 17.08 -3.77 5.60
N GLU A 132 17.49 -2.51 5.61
CA GLU A 132 18.84 -2.07 5.29
C GLU A 132 19.37 -1.13 6.38
N ALA A 133 20.61 -1.34 6.75
CA ALA A 133 21.32 -0.48 7.70
C ALA A 133 22.77 -0.31 7.23
N GLY A 134 23.14 0.91 6.86
CA GLY A 134 24.49 1.27 6.48
C GLY A 134 25.23 2.00 7.60
N VAL A 135 26.55 2.12 7.47
CA VAL A 135 27.36 2.93 8.38
C VAL A 135 27.11 4.41 8.09
N GLU A 136 26.83 5.18 9.14
CA GLU A 136 26.51 6.61 9.07
C GLU A 136 25.23 6.95 8.27
N GLU A 137 24.34 5.95 8.09
CA GLU A 137 23.06 6.10 7.42
C GLU A 137 21.91 5.74 8.35
N ASN A 138 20.73 6.30 8.09
CA ASN A 138 19.52 5.87 8.77
C ASN A 138 19.11 4.46 8.29
N ALA A 139 18.75 3.60 9.21
CA ALA A 139 18.21 2.29 8.86
C ALA A 139 16.82 2.44 8.22
N THR A 140 16.61 1.77 7.11
CA THR A 140 15.37 1.82 6.33
C THR A 140 14.82 0.42 6.08
N TYR A 141 13.51 0.35 5.79
CA TYR A 141 12.90 -0.86 5.30
C TYR A 141 12.06 -0.59 4.06
N SER A 142 11.93 -1.61 3.23
CA SER A 142 11.03 -1.62 2.08
C SER A 142 10.01 -2.75 2.26
N ILE A 143 8.75 -2.46 2.00
CA ILE A 143 7.66 -3.42 2.06
C ILE A 143 6.95 -3.52 0.72
N THR A 144 6.58 -4.74 0.35
CA THR A 144 5.74 -5.02 -0.81
C THR A 144 4.54 -5.84 -0.37
N LEU A 145 3.37 -5.36 -0.71
CA LEU A 145 2.08 -5.98 -0.44
C LEU A 145 1.44 -6.39 -1.76
N THR A 146 1.25 -7.69 -1.95
CA THR A 146 0.57 -8.21 -3.15
C THR A 146 -0.91 -8.34 -2.88
N GLY A 147 -1.72 -7.68 -3.70
CA GLY A 147 -3.16 -7.68 -3.56
C GLY A 147 -3.79 -9.04 -3.81
N THR A 148 -4.82 -9.35 -3.05
CA THR A 148 -5.68 -10.49 -3.26
C THR A 148 -7.14 -10.02 -3.35
N GLY A 149 -7.82 -10.39 -4.43
CA GLY A 149 -9.18 -9.91 -4.67
C GLY A 149 -9.23 -8.51 -5.29
N ALA A 150 -10.39 -7.90 -5.25
CA ALA A 150 -10.63 -6.61 -5.87
C ALA A 150 -10.06 -5.45 -5.06
N LEU A 151 -9.54 -4.46 -5.78
CA LEU A 151 -9.21 -3.15 -5.21
C LEU A 151 -10.43 -2.25 -5.42
N ALA A 152 -10.90 -1.62 -4.37
CA ALA A 152 -12.05 -0.72 -4.40
C ALA A 152 -11.60 0.74 -4.23
N GLU A 153 -12.23 1.64 -4.96
CA GLU A 153 -12.11 3.09 -4.75
C GLU A 153 -13.20 3.56 -3.80
N ALA A 154 -12.79 4.27 -2.79
CA ALA A 154 -13.71 4.84 -1.80
C ALA A 154 -13.81 6.37 -1.93
#